data_2f0dd08fe7af7086610489b7a50b9ff2
#
_entry.id   2f0dd08fe7af7086610489b7a50b9ff2
#
_cell.length_a   1.000
_cell.length_b   1.000
_cell.length_c   1.000
_cell.angle_alpha   90.00
_cell.angle_beta   90.00
_cell.angle_gamma   90.00
#
_symmetry.space_group_name_H-M   'P 1'
#
loop_
_entity.id
_entity.type
_entity.pdbx_description
1 polymer ?
#
loop_
_entity_poly.entity_id
_entity_poly.type
_entity_poly.pdbx_seq_one_letter_code
_entity_poly.pdbx_strand_id
1 'polypeptide(L)'
;MYDPSTLGIMPIKPRFATEEIQNLLTHFPVVALHGAPQVGKSVIARDLADRTGGIFVDLDDPDPYAFAYQEPAAFIRQAPGNLLVIDSIHYVPELLDHICGLVEFGGWDGRFLVVDSAGCGIDHDTADIGHVTVHPLSQGEIDEHATPEDFITWIIARPPMEYPPRSYINRQAVTLRVTRGGMPVALGCATTKSQARWCRNYTRNLCARLRNDVLRRVVALLATTPVTEIVQARLSRELGITEREARVAMMTLRAAGVIIDLPGWHSAANKRSVSAAKSLLLDTGLTAQNVGFSAGEIDIPRSRTYFRQLLEQFVVQQLVTQQTWSATSFRLRHFRTRDGATVGVVVELVDGRVVLIDVTTNTQPAIEDFATMERLRQALGDQVIAGVILHTGMHSRRYRDWQYLLPITTLWEHR
;
A
#
# COMPACT_ATOMS: atom_id res chain seq x y z
N MET A 1 -15.59 -16.74 -18.93
CA MET A 1 -15.33 -15.63 -19.87
C MET A 1 -15.99 -14.38 -19.30
N TYR A 2 -15.20 -13.45 -18.78
CA TYR A 2 -15.70 -12.21 -18.16
C TYR A 2 -15.70 -11.15 -19.28
N ASP A 3 -16.87 -10.70 -19.72
CA ASP A 3 -16.98 -9.63 -20.72
C ASP A 3 -16.74 -8.26 -20.04
N PRO A 4 -15.63 -7.57 -20.33
CA PRO A 4 -15.32 -6.26 -19.76
C PRO A 4 -16.28 -5.15 -20.20
N SER A 5 -17.06 -5.38 -21.26
CA SER A 5 -17.95 -4.36 -21.87
C SER A 5 -19.23 -4.08 -21.07
N THR A 6 -19.56 -4.91 -20.09
CA THR A 6 -20.77 -4.77 -19.25
C THR A 6 -20.56 -4.06 -17.91
N LEU A 7 -19.31 -3.84 -17.49
CA LEU A 7 -18.96 -2.92 -16.42
C LEU A 7 -18.62 -1.59 -17.08
N GLY A 8 -19.26 -0.49 -16.70
CA GLY A 8 -18.88 0.83 -17.15
C GLY A 8 -17.37 0.94 -16.98
N ILE A 9 -16.63 0.89 -18.10
CA ILE A 9 -15.16 0.85 -18.11
C ILE A 9 -14.72 2.16 -17.50
N MET A 10 -14.22 2.09 -16.25
CA MET A 10 -13.53 3.22 -15.67
C MET A 10 -12.30 3.48 -16.55
N PRO A 11 -12.08 4.72 -17.01
CA PRO A 11 -10.85 5.02 -17.75
C PRO A 11 -9.64 4.54 -16.95
N ILE A 12 -8.65 3.97 -17.64
CA ILE A 12 -7.42 3.51 -17.00
C ILE A 12 -6.79 4.73 -16.32
N LYS A 13 -6.67 4.66 -15.00
CA LYS A 13 -6.05 5.73 -14.21
C LYS A 13 -4.53 5.68 -14.37
N PRO A 14 -3.84 6.84 -14.37
CA PRO A 14 -2.39 6.86 -14.37
C PRO A 14 -1.85 6.07 -13.17
N ARG A 15 -0.75 5.37 -13.38
CA ARG A 15 -0.08 4.61 -12.31
C ARG A 15 1.33 5.15 -12.16
N PHE A 16 1.58 5.78 -11.03
CA PHE A 16 2.89 6.40 -10.76
C PHE A 16 4.03 5.37 -10.64
N ALA A 17 3.69 4.15 -10.23
CA ALA A 17 4.63 3.03 -10.23
C ALA A 17 5.19 2.69 -11.63
N THR A 18 4.53 3.09 -12.73
CA THR A 18 4.95 2.75 -14.10
C THR A 18 6.34 3.29 -14.42
N GLU A 19 6.64 4.52 -13.98
CA GLU A 19 7.95 5.15 -14.21
C GLU A 19 9.07 4.39 -13.50
N GLU A 20 8.85 3.97 -12.26
CA GLU A 20 9.82 3.19 -11.50
C GLU A 20 10.03 1.79 -12.12
N ILE A 21 8.96 1.13 -12.59
CA ILE A 21 9.07 -0.14 -13.30
C ILE A 21 9.92 0.02 -14.57
N GLN A 22 9.71 1.09 -15.35
CA GLN A 22 10.51 1.39 -16.53
C GLN A 22 11.98 1.64 -16.17
N ASN A 23 12.23 2.40 -15.10
CA ASN A 23 13.57 2.65 -14.61
C ASN A 23 14.28 1.34 -14.22
N LEU A 24 13.62 0.47 -13.47
CA LEU A 24 14.17 -0.84 -13.10
C LEU A 24 14.44 -1.72 -14.32
N LEU A 25 13.59 -1.73 -15.34
CA LEU A 25 13.80 -2.47 -16.58
C LEU A 25 15.03 -1.98 -17.37
N THR A 26 15.55 -0.78 -17.10
CA THR A 26 16.83 -0.33 -17.69
C THR A 26 18.05 -0.92 -16.99
N HIS A 27 17.91 -1.29 -15.71
CA HIS A 27 19.02 -1.74 -14.86
C HIS A 27 18.99 -3.26 -14.60
N PHE A 28 17.79 -3.85 -14.55
CA PHE A 28 17.58 -5.26 -14.26
C PHE A 28 17.03 -5.99 -15.50
N PRO A 29 17.57 -7.15 -15.84
CA PRO A 29 17.04 -7.97 -16.94
C PRO A 29 15.66 -8.55 -16.63
N VAL A 30 15.33 -8.71 -15.34
CA VAL A 30 14.04 -9.20 -14.87
C VAL A 30 13.46 -8.21 -13.87
N VAL A 31 12.19 -7.85 -14.03
CA VAL A 31 11.43 -7.08 -13.02
C VAL A 31 10.20 -7.86 -12.58
N ALA A 32 10.02 -8.02 -11.28
CA ALA A 32 8.91 -8.74 -10.69
C ALA A 32 7.89 -7.78 -10.06
N LEU A 33 6.64 -7.86 -10.52
CA LEU A 33 5.52 -7.10 -9.95
C LEU A 33 4.77 -7.92 -8.91
N HIS A 34 4.82 -7.46 -7.67
CA HIS A 34 4.10 -8.03 -6.54
C HIS A 34 2.86 -7.21 -6.18
N GLY A 35 2.04 -7.72 -5.31
CA GLY A 35 0.89 -7.02 -4.72
C GLY A 35 -0.38 -7.84 -4.74
N ALA A 36 -1.38 -7.38 -3.99
CA ALA A 36 -2.65 -8.07 -3.85
C ALA A 36 -3.36 -8.28 -5.20
N PRO A 37 -4.25 -9.28 -5.31
CA PRO A 37 -5.10 -9.42 -6.48
C PRO A 37 -5.90 -8.14 -6.76
N GLN A 38 -6.09 -7.83 -8.05
CA GLN A 38 -6.94 -6.73 -8.53
C GLN A 38 -6.49 -5.30 -8.13
N VAL A 39 -5.24 -5.10 -7.73
CA VAL A 39 -4.66 -3.75 -7.53
C VAL A 39 -4.24 -3.07 -8.84
N GLY A 40 -4.28 -3.79 -9.98
CA GLY A 40 -4.00 -3.26 -11.32
C GLY A 40 -2.64 -3.65 -11.90
N LYS A 41 -1.97 -4.68 -11.38
CA LYS A 41 -0.67 -5.17 -11.91
C LYS A 41 -0.72 -5.50 -13.41
N SER A 42 -1.66 -6.37 -13.82
CA SER A 42 -1.84 -6.78 -15.23
C SER A 42 -2.14 -5.61 -16.16
N VAL A 43 -2.82 -4.57 -15.65
CA VAL A 43 -3.12 -3.35 -16.42
C VAL A 43 -1.84 -2.58 -16.70
N ILE A 44 -0.98 -2.36 -15.68
CA ILE A 44 0.33 -1.72 -15.83
C ILE A 44 1.20 -2.53 -16.80
N ALA A 45 1.27 -3.83 -16.60
CA ALA A 45 2.12 -4.72 -17.37
C ALA A 45 1.73 -4.75 -18.84
N ARG A 46 0.43 -4.78 -19.15
CA ARG A 46 -0.09 -4.71 -20.53
C ARG A 46 0.18 -3.34 -21.17
N ASP A 47 -0.08 -2.25 -20.46
CA ASP A 47 0.22 -0.89 -20.95
C ASP A 47 1.70 -0.72 -21.28
N LEU A 48 2.60 -1.28 -20.46
CA LEU A 48 4.03 -1.27 -20.73
C LEU A 48 4.40 -2.10 -21.98
N ALA A 49 3.84 -3.30 -22.14
CA ALA A 49 4.05 -4.09 -23.35
C ALA A 49 3.60 -3.32 -24.60
N ASP A 50 2.41 -2.72 -24.57
CA ASP A 50 1.84 -1.96 -25.70
C ASP A 50 2.71 -0.75 -26.06
N ARG A 51 3.21 0.00 -25.07
CA ARG A 51 4.06 1.19 -25.29
C ARG A 51 5.46 0.86 -25.79
N THR A 52 6.01 -0.30 -25.40
CA THR A 52 7.40 -0.70 -25.76
C THR A 52 7.45 -1.59 -26.99
N GLY A 53 6.31 -1.99 -27.55
CA GLY A 53 6.26 -3.01 -28.61
C GLY A 53 6.64 -4.41 -28.11
N GLY A 54 6.50 -4.64 -26.82
CA GLY A 54 6.73 -5.94 -26.18
C GLY A 54 5.60 -6.93 -26.39
N ILE A 55 5.81 -8.15 -25.91
CA ILE A 55 4.81 -9.23 -25.97
C ILE A 55 4.21 -9.41 -24.57
N PHE A 56 2.88 -9.36 -24.47
CA PHE A 56 2.15 -9.68 -23.24
C PHE A 56 1.53 -11.07 -23.34
N VAL A 57 1.82 -11.91 -22.35
CA VAL A 57 1.29 -13.27 -22.25
C VAL A 57 0.68 -13.47 -20.87
N ASP A 58 -0.55 -14.02 -20.81
CA ASP A 58 -1.22 -14.39 -19.58
C ASP A 58 -1.27 -15.91 -19.44
N LEU A 59 -0.67 -16.44 -18.38
CA LEU A 59 -0.66 -17.88 -18.10
C LEU A 59 -1.97 -18.40 -17.49
N ASP A 60 -2.96 -17.52 -17.24
CA ASP A 60 -4.34 -17.96 -16.93
C ASP A 60 -5.07 -18.49 -18.19
N ASP A 61 -4.55 -18.17 -19.39
CA ASP A 61 -5.04 -18.68 -20.67
C ASP A 61 -4.45 -20.07 -20.96
N PRO A 62 -5.28 -21.06 -21.39
CA PRO A 62 -4.84 -22.45 -21.57
C PRO A 62 -3.71 -22.66 -22.59
N ASP A 63 -3.72 -21.94 -23.72
CA ASP A 63 -2.73 -22.12 -24.77
C ASP A 63 -1.33 -21.60 -24.36
N PRO A 64 -1.17 -20.35 -23.86
CA PRO A 64 0.08 -19.89 -23.30
C PRO A 64 0.58 -20.76 -22.13
N TYR A 65 -0.32 -21.18 -21.23
CA TYR A 65 0.03 -22.09 -20.16
C TYR A 65 0.64 -23.39 -20.69
N ALA A 66 -0.03 -24.04 -21.65
CA ALA A 66 0.44 -25.30 -22.23
C ALA A 66 1.81 -25.12 -22.89
N PHE A 67 2.04 -24.03 -23.64
CA PHE A 67 3.32 -23.74 -24.28
C PHE A 67 4.41 -23.50 -23.23
N ALA A 68 4.14 -22.67 -22.21
CA ALA A 68 5.09 -22.38 -21.14
C ALA A 68 5.50 -23.63 -20.35
N TYR A 69 4.53 -24.54 -20.11
CA TYR A 69 4.75 -25.77 -19.36
C TYR A 69 5.53 -26.84 -20.18
N GLN A 70 5.18 -27.01 -21.48
CA GLN A 70 5.78 -28.05 -22.33
C GLN A 70 7.14 -27.65 -22.89
N GLU A 71 7.30 -26.37 -23.24
CA GLU A 71 8.51 -25.88 -23.93
C GLU A 71 9.03 -24.57 -23.29
N PRO A 72 9.41 -24.57 -22.00
CA PRO A 72 9.78 -23.34 -21.28
C PRO A 72 10.92 -22.58 -21.94
N ALA A 73 11.92 -23.28 -22.48
CA ALA A 73 13.06 -22.66 -23.15
C ALA A 73 12.68 -21.95 -24.45
N ALA A 74 11.70 -22.47 -25.21
CA ALA A 74 11.19 -21.81 -26.40
C ALA A 74 10.25 -20.65 -26.03
N PHE A 75 9.41 -20.85 -25.00
CA PHE A 75 8.49 -19.84 -24.49
C PHE A 75 9.19 -18.54 -24.07
N ILE A 76 10.27 -18.62 -23.28
CA ILE A 76 11.00 -17.42 -22.83
C ILE A 76 11.77 -16.69 -23.94
N ARG A 77 11.98 -17.34 -25.11
CA ARG A 77 12.69 -16.76 -26.27
C ARG A 77 11.78 -16.15 -27.33
N GLN A 78 10.46 -16.04 -27.08
CA GLN A 78 9.51 -15.52 -28.09
C GLN A 78 9.61 -14.00 -28.33
N ALA A 79 10.31 -13.25 -27.47
CA ALA A 79 10.50 -11.80 -27.60
C ALA A 79 11.99 -11.40 -27.64
N PRO A 80 12.78 -11.85 -28.64
CA PRO A 80 14.20 -11.55 -28.71
C PRO A 80 14.43 -10.03 -28.87
N GLY A 81 15.27 -9.47 -27.98
CA GLY A 81 15.59 -8.03 -27.99
C GLY A 81 14.46 -7.09 -27.51
N ASN A 82 13.31 -7.64 -27.11
CA ASN A 82 12.15 -6.89 -26.65
C ASN A 82 11.74 -7.27 -25.22
N LEU A 83 10.71 -6.60 -24.71
CA LEU A 83 10.09 -6.90 -23.43
C LEU A 83 9.14 -8.11 -23.57
N LEU A 84 9.36 -9.16 -22.78
CA LEU A 84 8.39 -10.23 -22.57
C LEU A 84 7.70 -10.03 -21.22
N VAL A 85 6.41 -9.77 -21.24
CA VAL A 85 5.56 -9.67 -20.06
C VAL A 85 4.85 -11.00 -19.84
N ILE A 86 5.06 -11.60 -18.66
CA ILE A 86 4.47 -12.86 -18.25
C ILE A 86 3.56 -12.61 -17.06
N ASP A 87 2.25 -12.55 -17.30
CA ASP A 87 1.26 -12.42 -16.24
C ASP A 87 0.91 -13.79 -15.64
N SER A 88 0.52 -13.80 -14.39
CA SER A 88 0.10 -15.00 -13.66
C SER A 88 1.18 -16.09 -13.59
N ILE A 89 2.45 -15.71 -13.43
CA ILE A 89 3.61 -16.63 -13.42
C ILE A 89 3.48 -17.76 -12.39
N HIS A 90 2.65 -17.58 -11.37
CA HIS A 90 2.39 -18.61 -10.35
C HIS A 90 1.78 -19.91 -10.89
N TYR A 91 1.27 -19.92 -12.13
CA TYR A 91 0.82 -21.15 -12.79
C TYR A 91 1.97 -22.02 -13.28
N VAL A 92 3.11 -21.40 -13.62
CA VAL A 92 4.34 -22.12 -14.04
C VAL A 92 5.54 -21.44 -13.37
N PRO A 93 5.72 -21.61 -12.06
CA PRO A 93 6.75 -20.90 -11.29
C PRO A 93 8.19 -21.28 -11.74
N GLU A 94 8.37 -22.46 -12.30
CA GLU A 94 9.65 -22.95 -12.83
C GLU A 94 10.17 -22.08 -14.00
N LEU A 95 9.31 -21.30 -14.67
CA LEU A 95 9.76 -20.36 -15.71
C LEU A 95 10.76 -19.34 -15.16
N LEU A 96 10.65 -18.97 -13.90
CA LEU A 96 11.57 -18.00 -13.31
C LEU A 96 13.00 -18.55 -13.25
N ASP A 97 13.18 -19.84 -12.92
CA ASP A 97 14.48 -20.50 -12.94
C ASP A 97 15.07 -20.53 -14.35
N HIS A 98 14.26 -20.81 -15.36
CA HIS A 98 14.67 -20.77 -16.76
C HIS A 98 15.07 -19.36 -17.22
N ILE A 99 14.33 -18.33 -16.80
CA ILE A 99 14.62 -16.92 -17.08
C ILE A 99 15.95 -16.52 -16.43
N CYS A 100 16.13 -16.80 -15.14
CA CYS A 100 17.36 -16.50 -14.41
C CYS A 100 18.57 -17.19 -15.05
N GLY A 101 18.45 -18.48 -15.36
CA GLY A 101 19.52 -19.20 -16.05
C GLY A 101 19.84 -18.62 -17.44
N LEU A 102 18.86 -18.15 -18.20
CA LEU A 102 19.08 -17.51 -19.50
C LEU A 102 19.84 -16.18 -19.36
N VAL A 103 19.53 -15.41 -18.34
CA VAL A 103 20.12 -14.09 -18.04
C VAL A 103 21.56 -14.23 -17.54
N GLU A 104 21.83 -15.17 -16.61
CA GLU A 104 23.17 -15.43 -16.04
C GLU A 104 24.20 -15.79 -17.11
N PHE A 105 23.80 -16.54 -18.12
CA PHE A 105 24.73 -16.96 -19.21
C PHE A 105 24.98 -15.87 -20.25
N GLY A 106 24.44 -14.65 -20.10
CA GLY A 106 24.79 -13.46 -20.89
C GLY A 106 24.43 -13.52 -22.37
N GLY A 107 23.55 -14.43 -22.77
CA GLY A 107 23.15 -14.65 -24.17
C GLY A 107 21.81 -14.04 -24.56
N TRP A 108 21.25 -13.10 -23.76
CA TRP A 108 19.92 -12.57 -24.00
C TRP A 108 19.88 -11.04 -23.87
N ASP A 109 19.46 -10.36 -24.93
CA ASP A 109 19.34 -8.88 -24.98
C ASP A 109 17.93 -8.38 -24.58
N GLY A 110 16.97 -9.28 -24.34
CA GLY A 110 15.59 -8.94 -23.95
C GLY A 110 15.45 -8.58 -22.47
N ARG A 111 14.25 -8.18 -22.11
CA ARG A 111 13.84 -7.90 -20.72
C ARG A 111 12.60 -8.70 -20.37
N PHE A 112 12.47 -9.05 -19.10
CA PHE A 112 11.32 -9.78 -18.58
C PHE A 112 10.60 -8.95 -17.54
N LEU A 113 9.27 -8.85 -17.67
CA LEU A 113 8.38 -8.33 -16.64
C LEU A 113 7.47 -9.47 -16.19
N VAL A 114 7.67 -9.96 -14.99
CA VAL A 114 6.89 -11.06 -14.43
C VAL A 114 5.90 -10.55 -13.40
N VAL A 115 4.66 -11.01 -13.48
CA VAL A 115 3.57 -10.57 -12.59
C VAL A 115 3.11 -11.74 -11.74
N ASP A 116 3.20 -11.57 -10.41
CA ASP A 116 2.66 -12.51 -9.44
C ASP A 116 1.42 -11.93 -8.75
N SER A 117 0.32 -12.66 -8.83
CA SER A 117 -0.97 -12.29 -8.23
C SER A 117 -1.35 -13.12 -7.01
N ALA A 118 -0.58 -14.16 -6.69
CA ALA A 118 -0.95 -15.13 -5.67
C ALA A 118 -0.06 -15.09 -4.41
N GLY A 119 1.00 -14.27 -4.42
CA GLY A 119 2.00 -14.29 -3.36
C GLY A 119 2.73 -15.63 -3.27
N CYS A 120 2.87 -16.32 -4.41
CA CYS A 120 3.51 -17.63 -4.50
C CYS A 120 5.04 -17.55 -4.42
N GLY A 121 5.54 -16.39 -3.92
CA GLY A 121 6.95 -16.24 -3.62
C GLY A 121 7.83 -16.27 -4.88
N ILE A 122 7.84 -15.19 -5.66
CA ILE A 122 9.06 -14.88 -6.41
C ILE A 122 10.09 -14.46 -5.36
N ASP A 123 10.52 -15.43 -4.58
CA ASP A 123 11.44 -15.24 -3.44
C ASP A 123 12.88 -15.61 -3.91
N HIS A 124 13.17 -15.31 -5.18
CA HIS A 124 14.53 -15.36 -5.68
C HIS A 124 15.20 -14.03 -5.30
N ASP A 125 15.87 -14.05 -4.16
CA ASP A 125 16.79 -12.98 -3.71
C ASP A 125 18.06 -13.04 -4.56
N THR A 126 17.90 -12.98 -5.90
CA THR A 126 19.00 -12.92 -6.86
C THR A 126 19.24 -11.46 -7.23
N ALA A 127 20.52 -11.10 -7.37
CA ALA A 127 20.96 -9.74 -7.70
C ALA A 127 20.41 -9.22 -9.06
N ASP A 128 19.83 -10.10 -9.87
CA ASP A 128 19.38 -9.81 -11.23
C ASP A 128 17.88 -9.50 -11.35
N ILE A 129 17.12 -9.49 -10.24
CA ILE A 129 15.68 -9.22 -10.23
C ILE A 129 15.37 -7.90 -9.51
N GLY A 130 14.77 -6.96 -10.24
CA GLY A 130 14.17 -5.77 -9.65
C GLY A 130 12.76 -6.08 -9.12
N HIS A 131 12.43 -5.65 -7.91
CA HIS A 131 11.13 -5.92 -7.28
C HIS A 131 10.31 -4.65 -7.11
N VAL A 132 9.05 -4.67 -7.55
CA VAL A 132 8.09 -3.58 -7.34
C VAL A 132 6.79 -4.11 -6.73
N THR A 133 6.37 -3.52 -5.62
CA THR A 133 5.05 -3.82 -5.05
C THR A 133 4.03 -2.80 -5.52
N VAL A 134 3.02 -3.27 -6.23
CA VAL A 134 1.89 -2.46 -6.70
C VAL A 134 0.79 -2.44 -5.62
N HIS A 135 0.44 -1.24 -5.18
CA HIS A 135 -0.59 -0.99 -4.17
C HIS A 135 -1.92 -0.56 -4.82
N PRO A 136 -3.03 -0.50 -4.06
CA PRO A 136 -4.23 0.22 -4.49
C PRO A 136 -3.90 1.65 -4.93
N LEU A 137 -4.76 2.26 -5.74
CA LEU A 137 -4.56 3.62 -6.23
C LEU A 137 -4.37 4.62 -5.08
N SER A 138 -3.35 5.45 -5.19
CA SER A 138 -3.18 6.65 -4.35
C SER A 138 -4.24 7.71 -4.70
N GLN A 139 -4.44 8.70 -3.83
CA GLN A 139 -5.38 9.79 -4.14
C GLN A 139 -4.89 10.64 -5.32
N GLY A 140 -3.58 10.84 -5.48
CA GLY A 140 -3.03 11.55 -6.63
C GLY A 140 -3.31 10.84 -7.97
N GLU A 141 -3.21 9.49 -7.99
CA GLU A 141 -3.59 8.69 -9.16
C GLU A 141 -5.11 8.74 -9.43
N ILE A 142 -5.93 8.73 -8.37
CA ILE A 142 -7.40 8.86 -8.50
C ILE A 142 -7.80 10.22 -9.08
N ASP A 143 -7.13 11.28 -8.64
CA ASP A 143 -7.34 12.66 -9.09
C ASP A 143 -6.60 12.99 -10.41
N GLU A 144 -5.89 12.01 -11.00
CA GLU A 144 -5.17 12.11 -12.27
C GLU A 144 -4.11 13.23 -12.29
N HIS A 145 -3.37 13.36 -11.19
CA HIS A 145 -2.27 14.32 -11.14
C HIS A 145 -1.22 13.97 -12.18
N ALA A 146 -0.65 15.00 -12.83
CA ALA A 146 0.32 14.82 -13.90
C ALA A 146 1.69 14.33 -13.42
N THR A 147 2.04 14.58 -12.16
CA THR A 147 3.35 14.27 -11.58
C THR A 147 3.22 13.46 -10.30
N PRO A 148 4.04 12.41 -10.13
CA PRO A 148 4.07 11.57 -8.93
C PRO A 148 4.85 12.27 -7.80
N GLU A 149 4.33 13.36 -7.25
CA GLU A 149 4.92 13.95 -6.06
C GLU A 149 4.64 13.08 -4.83
N ASP A 150 5.62 12.94 -3.94
CA ASP A 150 5.45 12.29 -2.66
C ASP A 150 5.56 13.27 -1.47
N PHE A 151 4.77 13.00 -0.45
CA PHE A 151 4.66 13.86 0.73
C PHE A 151 5.97 13.94 1.52
N ILE A 152 6.74 12.85 1.57
CA ILE A 152 7.96 12.81 2.41
C ILE A 152 9.06 13.63 1.78
N THR A 153 9.31 13.50 0.47
CA THR A 153 10.25 14.37 -0.24
C THR A 153 9.85 15.82 -0.11
N TRP A 154 8.54 16.11 -0.26
CA TRP A 154 8.04 17.48 -0.14
C TRP A 154 8.25 18.08 1.26
N ILE A 155 7.92 17.37 2.33
CA ILE A 155 8.03 17.92 3.71
C ILE A 155 9.48 18.09 4.15
N ILE A 156 10.42 17.28 3.62
CA ILE A 156 11.85 17.38 3.90
C ILE A 156 12.49 18.55 3.14
N ALA A 157 12.10 18.75 1.89
CA ALA A 157 12.73 19.74 1.02
C ALA A 157 12.35 21.19 1.34
N ARG A 158 11.26 21.42 2.10
CA ARG A 158 10.68 22.75 2.32
C ARG A 158 10.49 23.14 3.80
N PRO A 159 11.52 23.24 4.61
CA PRO A 159 11.45 23.96 5.88
C PRO A 159 11.98 25.40 5.71
N PRO A 160 11.39 26.40 6.35
CA PRO A 160 10.02 26.47 6.88
C PRO A 160 9.02 26.94 5.79
N MET A 161 7.82 26.37 5.78
CA MET A 161 6.75 26.75 4.84
C MET A 161 6.37 28.23 5.01
N GLU A 162 6.79 29.07 4.07
CA GLU A 162 6.38 30.47 4.03
C GLU A 162 4.88 30.59 3.68
N TYR A 163 4.41 29.69 2.82
CA TYR A 163 3.02 29.56 2.42
C TYR A 163 2.55 28.12 2.63
N PRO A 164 1.90 27.81 3.76
CA PRO A 164 1.42 26.47 4.02
C PRO A 164 0.28 26.09 3.07
N PRO A 165 0.22 24.84 2.57
CA PRO A 165 -0.79 24.39 1.62
C PRO A 165 -2.20 24.53 2.21
N ARG A 166 -3.17 24.83 1.36
CA ARG A 166 -4.59 24.88 1.71
C ARG A 166 -5.37 23.87 0.91
N SER A 167 -6.21 23.09 1.59
CA SER A 167 -7.12 22.19 0.91
C SER A 167 -8.38 22.89 0.43
N TYR A 168 -8.88 22.48 -0.71
CA TYR A 168 -10.23 22.83 -1.21
C TYR A 168 -11.22 21.68 -1.00
N ILE A 169 -10.77 20.55 -0.44
CA ILE A 169 -11.56 19.37 -0.14
C ILE A 169 -12.04 19.46 1.30
N ASN A 170 -13.34 19.51 1.51
CA ASN A 170 -13.93 19.59 2.85
C ASN A 170 -13.91 18.21 3.56
N ARG A 171 -14.21 18.23 4.87
CA ARG A 171 -14.24 17.03 5.72
C ARG A 171 -15.14 15.92 5.17
N GLN A 172 -16.30 16.24 4.62
CA GLN A 172 -17.21 15.25 4.07
C GLN A 172 -16.60 14.54 2.85
N ALA A 173 -15.99 15.30 1.95
CA ALA A 173 -15.31 14.75 0.79
C ALA A 173 -14.07 13.91 1.17
N VAL A 174 -13.29 14.34 2.18
CA VAL A 174 -12.21 13.50 2.75
C VAL A 174 -12.77 12.20 3.28
N THR A 175 -13.86 12.23 4.02
CA THR A 175 -14.48 11.01 4.59
C THR A 175 -14.95 10.05 3.51
N LEU A 176 -15.55 10.57 2.44
CA LEU A 176 -15.95 9.77 1.29
C LEU A 176 -14.74 9.08 0.64
N ARG A 177 -13.61 9.77 0.47
CA ARG A 177 -12.37 9.21 -0.08
C ARG A 177 -11.82 8.10 0.82
N VAL A 178 -11.75 8.35 2.13
CA VAL A 178 -11.27 7.37 3.12
C VAL A 178 -12.13 6.10 3.12
N THR A 179 -13.46 6.23 3.10
CA THR A 179 -14.39 5.09 3.11
C THR A 179 -14.52 4.39 1.76
N ARG A 180 -14.15 5.07 0.67
CA ARG A 180 -14.13 4.52 -0.69
C ARG A 180 -12.88 3.68 -0.97
N GLY A 181 -11.72 4.07 -0.40
CA GLY A 181 -10.45 3.40 -0.63
C GLY A 181 -9.87 3.65 -2.03
N GLY A 182 -8.92 2.81 -2.42
CA GLY A 182 -8.16 2.90 -3.68
C GLY A 182 -8.22 1.66 -4.56
N MET A 183 -9.05 0.65 -4.25
CA MET A 183 -9.17 -0.54 -5.10
C MET A 183 -9.79 -0.19 -6.45
N PRO A 184 -9.08 -0.41 -7.60
CA PRO A 184 -9.50 0.09 -8.92
C PRO A 184 -10.93 -0.29 -9.30
N VAL A 185 -11.29 -1.57 -9.17
CA VAL A 185 -12.65 -2.05 -9.53
C VAL A 185 -13.72 -1.47 -8.59
N ALA A 186 -13.40 -1.31 -7.29
CA ALA A 186 -14.32 -0.70 -6.33
C ALA A 186 -14.61 0.77 -6.68
N LEU A 187 -13.59 1.49 -7.15
CA LEU A 187 -13.73 2.88 -7.60
C LEU A 187 -14.61 3.02 -8.84
N GLY A 188 -14.61 2.03 -9.74
CA GLY A 188 -15.48 1.96 -10.92
C GLY A 188 -16.96 1.65 -10.62
N CYS A 189 -17.29 1.26 -9.38
CA CYS A 189 -18.68 0.97 -9.02
C CYS A 189 -19.56 2.24 -9.03
N ALA A 190 -20.68 2.20 -9.72
CA ALA A 190 -21.58 3.35 -9.89
C ALA A 190 -22.25 3.83 -8.59
N THR A 191 -22.40 2.97 -7.59
CA THR A 191 -23.06 3.28 -6.31
C THR A 191 -22.26 2.75 -5.11
N THR A 192 -22.41 3.38 -3.96
CA THR A 192 -21.85 2.89 -2.68
C THR A 192 -22.32 1.47 -2.37
N LYS A 193 -23.55 1.11 -2.74
CA LYS A 193 -24.10 -0.23 -2.53
C LYS A 193 -23.38 -1.28 -3.40
N SER A 194 -23.12 -0.98 -4.66
CA SER A 194 -22.37 -1.86 -5.57
C SER A 194 -20.92 -2.00 -5.13
N GLN A 195 -20.28 -0.90 -4.70
CA GLN A 195 -18.94 -0.90 -4.13
C GLN A 195 -18.85 -1.79 -2.86
N ALA A 196 -19.78 -1.60 -1.92
CA ALA A 196 -19.83 -2.42 -0.70
C ALA A 196 -20.01 -3.92 -1.02
N ARG A 197 -20.84 -4.24 -2.01
CA ARG A 197 -21.02 -5.62 -2.48
C ARG A 197 -19.73 -6.17 -3.08
N TRP A 198 -19.06 -5.38 -3.91
CA TRP A 198 -17.79 -5.76 -4.51
C TRP A 198 -16.72 -6.04 -3.44
N CYS A 199 -16.51 -5.13 -2.48
CA CYS A 199 -15.53 -5.30 -1.40
C CYS A 199 -15.74 -6.58 -0.59
N ARG A 200 -17.01 -6.86 -0.21
CA ARG A 200 -17.33 -8.11 0.50
C ARG A 200 -17.12 -9.36 -0.37
N ASN A 201 -17.43 -9.29 -1.67
CA ASN A 201 -17.17 -10.37 -2.59
C ASN A 201 -15.68 -10.59 -2.81
N TYR A 202 -14.89 -9.51 -2.93
CA TYR A 202 -13.43 -9.58 -3.03
C TYR A 202 -12.85 -10.37 -1.85
N THR A 203 -13.17 -9.96 -0.63
CA THR A 203 -12.69 -10.64 0.59
C THR A 203 -13.09 -12.12 0.60
N ARG A 204 -14.35 -12.43 0.27
CA ARG A 204 -14.84 -13.81 0.23
C ARG A 204 -14.10 -14.64 -0.82
N ASN A 205 -13.95 -14.13 -2.03
CA ASN A 205 -13.31 -14.83 -3.15
C ASN A 205 -11.80 -15.03 -2.88
N LEU A 206 -11.13 -14.02 -2.33
CA LEU A 206 -9.74 -14.14 -1.90
C LEU A 206 -9.55 -15.27 -0.89
N CYS A 207 -10.35 -15.29 0.18
CA CYS A 207 -10.27 -16.33 1.20
C CYS A 207 -10.59 -17.73 0.64
N ALA A 208 -11.54 -17.84 -0.30
CA ALA A 208 -11.87 -19.08 -0.97
C ALA A 208 -10.70 -19.60 -1.84
N ARG A 209 -10.06 -18.72 -2.60
CA ARG A 209 -8.85 -19.06 -3.40
C ARG A 209 -7.69 -19.55 -2.54
N LEU A 210 -7.48 -18.93 -1.39
CA LEU A 210 -6.44 -19.31 -0.42
C LEU A 210 -6.82 -20.56 0.42
N ARG A 211 -7.99 -21.14 0.18
CA ARG A 211 -8.49 -22.40 0.78
C ARG A 211 -8.35 -22.50 2.32
N ASN A 212 -8.59 -21.39 3.00
CA ASN A 212 -8.50 -21.33 4.46
C ASN A 212 -9.64 -20.50 5.04
N ASP A 213 -10.59 -21.16 5.70
CA ASP A 213 -11.79 -20.54 6.28
C ASP A 213 -11.50 -19.57 7.43
N VAL A 214 -10.35 -19.73 8.10
CA VAL A 214 -9.91 -18.84 9.18
C VAL A 214 -9.62 -17.43 8.65
N LEU A 215 -9.15 -17.30 7.41
CA LEU A 215 -8.77 -16.01 6.81
C LEU A 215 -9.90 -15.00 6.83
N ARG A 216 -11.13 -15.42 6.49
CA ARG A 216 -12.29 -14.52 6.50
C ARG A 216 -12.57 -13.95 7.89
N ARG A 217 -12.41 -14.76 8.94
CA ARG A 217 -12.60 -14.35 10.34
C ARG A 217 -11.50 -13.39 10.77
N VAL A 218 -10.26 -13.65 10.35
CA VAL A 218 -9.12 -12.76 10.61
C VAL A 218 -9.32 -11.41 9.91
N VAL A 219 -9.69 -11.39 8.63
CA VAL A 219 -9.96 -10.14 7.88
C VAL A 219 -11.12 -9.36 8.52
N ALA A 220 -12.20 -10.04 8.92
CA ALA A 220 -13.32 -9.41 9.61
C ALA A 220 -12.88 -8.75 10.93
N LEU A 221 -12.04 -9.44 11.72
CA LEU A 221 -11.50 -8.90 12.97
C LEU A 221 -10.57 -7.70 12.73
N LEU A 222 -9.67 -7.79 11.76
CA LEU A 222 -8.80 -6.67 11.36
C LEU A 222 -9.61 -5.45 10.92
N ALA A 223 -10.73 -5.66 10.23
CA ALA A 223 -11.60 -4.58 9.81
C ALA A 223 -12.31 -3.87 10.97
N THR A 224 -12.53 -4.53 12.11
CA THR A 224 -13.16 -3.89 13.31
C THR A 224 -12.22 -2.95 14.04
N THR A 225 -10.90 -3.14 13.89
CA THR A 225 -9.85 -2.31 14.51
C THR A 225 -8.78 -1.99 13.47
N PRO A 226 -9.01 -0.99 12.59
CA PRO A 226 -8.25 -0.78 11.35
C PRO A 226 -6.73 -0.69 11.50
N VAL A 227 -6.26 -0.17 12.63
CA VAL A 227 -4.82 -0.09 12.95
C VAL A 227 -4.62 -0.62 14.36
N THR A 228 -4.14 -1.84 14.48
CA THR A 228 -3.98 -2.47 15.79
C THR A 228 -2.71 -3.29 15.88
N GLU A 229 -2.13 -3.33 17.07
CA GLU A 229 -1.08 -4.27 17.39
C GLU A 229 -1.68 -5.68 17.48
N ILE A 230 -1.28 -6.55 16.58
CA ILE A 230 -1.79 -7.91 16.51
C ILE A 230 -0.74 -8.89 17.02
N VAL A 231 -1.07 -9.53 18.14
CA VAL A 231 -0.35 -10.70 18.64
C VAL A 231 -1.19 -11.95 18.43
N GLN A 232 -0.54 -13.07 18.06
CA GLN A 232 -1.22 -14.33 17.77
C GLN A 232 -2.14 -14.78 18.91
N ALA A 233 -1.73 -14.58 20.16
CA ALA A 233 -2.53 -14.88 21.34
C ALA A 233 -3.87 -14.11 21.39
N ARG A 234 -3.90 -12.86 20.91
CA ARG A 234 -5.14 -12.08 20.80
C ARG A 234 -6.07 -12.67 19.73
N LEU A 235 -5.54 -12.94 18.53
CA LEU A 235 -6.30 -13.56 17.44
C LEU A 235 -6.86 -14.92 17.88
N SER A 236 -6.03 -15.76 18.50
CA SER A 236 -6.42 -17.06 19.04
C SER A 236 -7.60 -16.94 19.98
N ARG A 237 -7.52 -16.05 20.96
CA ARG A 237 -8.58 -15.85 21.95
C ARG A 237 -9.87 -15.28 21.33
N GLU A 238 -9.78 -14.24 20.52
CA GLU A 238 -10.95 -13.56 19.95
C GLU A 238 -11.68 -14.41 18.89
N LEU A 239 -10.93 -15.24 18.16
CA LEU A 239 -11.48 -16.08 17.12
C LEU A 239 -11.73 -17.55 17.57
N GLY A 240 -11.28 -17.95 18.76
CA GLY A 240 -11.38 -19.33 19.22
C GLY A 240 -10.63 -20.32 18.31
N ILE A 241 -9.42 -19.94 17.88
CA ILE A 241 -8.51 -20.74 17.05
C ILE A 241 -7.19 -20.93 17.79
N THR A 242 -6.35 -21.87 17.35
CA THR A 242 -5.01 -22.02 17.91
C THR A 242 -4.08 -20.88 17.47
N GLU A 243 -3.03 -20.60 18.25
CA GLU A 243 -2.01 -19.60 17.87
C GLU A 243 -1.28 -20.00 16.57
N ARG A 244 -1.17 -21.29 16.28
CA ARG A 244 -0.61 -21.81 15.03
C ARG A 244 -1.49 -21.41 13.83
N GLU A 245 -2.81 -21.63 13.94
CA GLU A 245 -3.76 -21.21 12.89
C GLU A 245 -3.76 -19.70 12.69
N ALA A 246 -3.72 -18.93 13.79
CA ALA A 246 -3.61 -17.47 13.73
C ALA A 246 -2.33 -17.02 13.00
N ARG A 247 -1.19 -17.65 13.30
CA ARG A 247 0.08 -17.38 12.64
C ARG A 247 0.04 -17.69 11.15
N VAL A 248 -0.42 -18.89 10.79
CA VAL A 248 -0.54 -19.32 9.38
C VAL A 248 -1.46 -18.36 8.62
N ALA A 249 -2.62 -18.01 9.19
CA ALA A 249 -3.55 -17.08 8.55
C ALA A 249 -2.92 -15.70 8.28
N MET A 250 -2.20 -15.13 9.26
CA MET A 250 -1.51 -13.86 9.08
C MET A 250 -0.40 -13.95 8.04
N MET A 251 0.40 -15.02 8.03
CA MET A 251 1.43 -15.24 7.01
C MET A 251 0.82 -15.35 5.61
N THR A 252 -0.26 -16.10 5.46
CA THR A 252 -0.97 -16.25 4.18
C THR A 252 -1.51 -14.92 3.67
N LEU A 253 -2.12 -14.11 4.53
CA LEU A 253 -2.65 -12.78 4.14
C LEU A 253 -1.53 -11.78 3.82
N ARG A 254 -0.36 -11.88 4.48
CA ARG A 254 0.83 -11.08 4.14
C ARG A 254 1.38 -11.48 2.78
N ALA A 255 1.59 -12.77 2.55
CA ALA A 255 2.05 -13.29 1.27
C ALA A 255 1.11 -12.89 0.11
N ALA A 256 -0.20 -12.88 0.36
CA ALA A 256 -1.19 -12.39 -0.61
C ALA A 256 -1.21 -10.85 -0.76
N GLY A 257 -0.36 -10.10 -0.07
CA GLY A 257 -0.28 -8.64 -0.15
C GLY A 257 -1.49 -7.90 0.44
N VAL A 258 -2.31 -8.57 1.27
CA VAL A 258 -3.57 -8.00 1.80
C VAL A 258 -3.37 -7.30 3.13
N ILE A 259 -2.25 -7.55 3.78
CA ILE A 259 -1.86 -6.93 5.05
C ILE A 259 -0.62 -6.07 4.84
N ILE A 260 -0.67 -4.88 5.41
CA ILE A 260 0.47 -3.99 5.60
C ILE A 260 0.86 -4.08 7.08
N ASP A 261 2.13 -4.32 7.36
CA ASP A 261 2.67 -4.24 8.72
C ASP A 261 3.43 -2.94 8.92
N LEU A 262 3.16 -2.30 10.04
CA LEU A 262 3.87 -1.13 10.51
C LEU A 262 4.67 -1.51 11.76
N PRO A 263 5.97 -1.79 11.64
CA PRO A 263 6.79 -2.22 12.77
C PRO A 263 6.93 -1.14 13.84
N GLY A 264 7.18 -1.57 15.08
CA GLY A 264 7.50 -0.64 16.17
C GLY A 264 8.84 0.05 15.92
N TRP A 265 8.89 1.35 16.19
CA TRP A 265 10.12 2.13 16.11
C TRP A 265 10.87 2.14 17.44
N HIS A 266 12.18 1.88 17.37
CA HIS A 266 13.08 1.88 18.50
C HIS A 266 14.25 2.82 18.22
N SER A 267 14.55 3.68 19.15
CA SER A 267 15.78 4.45 19.14
C SER A 267 16.63 4.14 20.37
N ALA A 268 17.94 4.35 20.26
CA ALA A 268 18.87 4.20 21.39
C ALA A 268 18.49 5.09 22.60
N ALA A 269 17.86 6.24 22.33
CA ALA A 269 17.39 7.17 23.34
C ALA A 269 16.06 6.74 24.00
N ASN A 270 15.31 5.77 23.43
CA ASN A 270 14.01 5.39 23.95
C ASN A 270 13.85 3.87 24.15
N LYS A 271 14.45 3.36 25.23
CA LYS A 271 14.42 1.95 25.63
C LYS A 271 13.03 1.46 26.11
N ARG A 272 12.01 2.33 26.22
CA ARG A 272 10.66 2.01 26.74
C ARG A 272 9.64 1.77 25.62
N SER A 273 10.05 1.79 24.35
CA SER A 273 9.14 1.55 23.24
C SER A 273 8.67 0.10 23.18
N VAL A 274 7.46 -0.10 22.64
CA VAL A 274 6.86 -1.42 22.42
C VAL A 274 7.20 -1.89 21.01
N SER A 275 7.62 -3.15 20.85
CA SER A 275 8.11 -3.71 19.58
C SER A 275 7.06 -4.39 18.72
N ALA A 276 5.83 -4.60 19.25
CA ALA A 276 4.79 -5.25 18.48
C ALA A 276 4.42 -4.43 17.24
N ALA A 277 4.37 -5.07 16.08
CA ALA A 277 3.93 -4.41 14.85
C ALA A 277 2.43 -4.17 14.86
N LYS A 278 1.99 -3.02 14.31
CA LYS A 278 0.61 -2.82 13.92
C LYS A 278 0.38 -3.49 12.57
N SER A 279 -0.76 -4.19 12.42
CA SER A 279 -1.18 -4.75 11.14
C SER A 279 -2.49 -4.10 10.70
N LEU A 280 -2.59 -3.83 9.42
CA LEU A 280 -3.75 -3.18 8.80
C LEU A 280 -4.05 -3.83 7.45
N LEU A 281 -5.30 -3.79 7.02
CA LEU A 281 -5.67 -4.21 5.67
C LEU A 281 -5.11 -3.20 4.65
N LEU A 282 -4.77 -3.68 3.46
CA LEU A 282 -4.13 -2.87 2.42
C LEU A 282 -4.98 -1.68 1.93
N ASP A 283 -6.30 -1.69 2.16
CA ASP A 283 -7.22 -0.69 1.61
C ASP A 283 -8.32 -0.31 2.59
N THR A 284 -8.52 0.99 2.78
CA THR A 284 -9.51 1.54 3.72
C THR A 284 -10.95 1.30 3.28
N GLY A 285 -11.21 1.21 1.97
CA GLY A 285 -12.52 0.85 1.44
C GLY A 285 -12.88 -0.60 1.76
N LEU A 286 -11.93 -1.52 1.60
CA LEU A 286 -12.11 -2.91 2.05
C LEU A 286 -12.38 -2.97 3.55
N THR A 287 -11.64 -2.22 4.36
CA THR A 287 -11.79 -2.17 5.81
C THR A 287 -13.18 -1.66 6.19
N ALA A 288 -13.58 -0.49 5.70
CA ALA A 288 -14.87 0.13 6.00
C ALA A 288 -16.06 -0.76 5.57
N GLN A 289 -16.00 -1.33 4.36
CA GLN A 289 -17.12 -2.10 3.82
C GLN A 289 -17.27 -3.49 4.44
N ASN A 290 -16.20 -4.08 4.99
CA ASN A 290 -16.30 -5.36 5.72
C ASN A 290 -17.06 -5.22 7.04
N VAL A 291 -17.07 -4.03 7.68
CA VAL A 291 -17.84 -3.73 8.90
C VAL A 291 -19.13 -2.93 8.63
N GLY A 292 -19.36 -2.56 7.37
CA GLY A 292 -20.55 -1.76 7.00
C GLY A 292 -20.46 -0.30 7.41
N PHE A 293 -19.26 0.24 7.68
CA PHE A 293 -19.06 1.64 8.04
C PHE A 293 -19.25 2.56 6.83
N SER A 294 -20.02 3.63 7.02
CA SER A 294 -20.32 4.60 5.97
C SER A 294 -19.90 6.03 6.36
N ALA A 295 -19.67 6.87 5.35
CA ALA A 295 -19.28 8.27 5.55
C ALA A 295 -20.31 9.09 6.36
N GLY A 296 -21.59 8.70 6.36
CA GLY A 296 -22.63 9.37 7.15
C GLY A 296 -22.54 9.11 8.65
N GLU A 297 -21.69 8.18 9.09
CA GLU A 297 -21.60 7.81 10.51
C GLU A 297 -20.53 8.57 11.31
N ILE A 298 -19.71 9.41 10.65
CA ILE A 298 -18.55 10.06 11.30
C ILE A 298 -18.92 11.00 12.45
N ASP A 299 -20.10 11.59 12.41
CA ASP A 299 -20.55 12.52 13.45
C ASP A 299 -21.17 11.82 14.65
N ILE A 300 -21.40 10.50 14.54
CA ILE A 300 -21.88 9.68 15.65
C ILE A 300 -20.73 9.47 16.65
N PRO A 301 -20.88 9.84 17.93
CA PRO A 301 -19.78 9.78 18.91
C PRO A 301 -19.09 8.43 19.00
N ARG A 302 -19.85 7.32 18.95
CA ARG A 302 -19.31 5.94 18.99
C ARG A 302 -18.43 5.59 17.79
N SER A 303 -18.61 6.26 16.66
CA SER A 303 -17.90 6.00 15.42
C SER A 303 -16.59 6.80 15.30
N ARG A 304 -16.36 7.79 16.15
CA ARG A 304 -15.19 8.68 16.07
C ARG A 304 -13.87 7.94 16.24
N THR A 305 -13.78 7.02 17.20
CA THR A 305 -12.57 6.23 17.43
C THR A 305 -12.27 5.34 16.24
N TYR A 306 -13.29 4.67 15.69
CA TYR A 306 -13.15 3.86 14.50
C TYR A 306 -12.68 4.68 13.29
N PHE A 307 -13.33 5.82 13.05
CA PHE A 307 -12.96 6.70 11.94
C PHE A 307 -11.54 7.27 12.09
N ARG A 308 -11.09 7.58 13.32
CA ARG A 308 -9.70 8.01 13.56
C ARG A 308 -8.72 6.91 13.17
N GLN A 309 -8.99 5.65 13.54
CA GLN A 309 -8.15 4.52 13.15
C GLN A 309 -8.18 4.29 11.63
N LEU A 310 -9.33 4.41 10.99
CA LEU A 310 -9.47 4.30 9.54
C LEU A 310 -8.70 5.42 8.82
N LEU A 311 -8.67 6.63 9.39
CA LEU A 311 -7.90 7.76 8.90
C LEU A 311 -6.38 7.51 9.03
N GLU A 312 -5.94 6.91 10.14
CA GLU A 312 -4.54 6.49 10.34
C GLU A 312 -4.15 5.41 9.30
N GLN A 313 -5.00 4.41 9.07
CA GLN A 313 -4.81 3.42 8.01
C GLN A 313 -4.70 4.08 6.64
N PHE A 314 -5.55 5.05 6.34
CA PHE A 314 -5.51 5.78 5.08
C PHE A 314 -4.17 6.49 4.87
N VAL A 315 -3.64 7.16 5.90
CA VAL A 315 -2.33 7.81 5.85
C VAL A 315 -1.23 6.79 5.57
N VAL A 316 -1.21 5.67 6.31
CA VAL A 316 -0.23 4.59 6.09
C VAL A 316 -0.33 4.06 4.67
N GLN A 317 -1.55 3.80 4.16
CA GLN A 317 -1.78 3.33 2.79
C GLN A 317 -1.21 4.31 1.75
N GLN A 318 -1.48 5.63 1.89
CA GLN A 318 -0.94 6.63 0.97
C GLN A 318 0.60 6.65 1.01
N LEU A 319 1.21 6.65 2.19
CA LEU A 319 2.66 6.67 2.33
C LEU A 319 3.34 5.40 1.80
N VAL A 320 2.76 4.22 2.07
CA VAL A 320 3.27 2.93 1.52
C VAL A 320 3.18 2.93 0.00
N THR A 321 2.10 3.45 -0.57
CA THR A 321 1.96 3.55 -2.03
C THR A 321 3.00 4.52 -2.60
N GLN A 322 3.23 5.67 -1.96
CA GLN A 322 4.22 6.67 -2.38
C GLN A 322 5.66 6.14 -2.31
N GLN A 323 5.98 5.19 -1.42
CA GLN A 323 7.31 4.57 -1.39
C GLN A 323 7.74 3.98 -2.74
N THR A 324 6.78 3.56 -3.57
CA THR A 324 7.07 2.95 -4.87
C THR A 324 7.76 3.91 -5.85
N TRP A 325 7.50 5.23 -5.74
CA TRP A 325 8.08 6.24 -6.64
C TRP A 325 8.78 7.39 -5.91
N SER A 326 8.89 7.32 -4.58
CA SER A 326 9.51 8.39 -3.81
C SER A 326 10.99 8.55 -4.16
N ALA A 327 11.39 9.79 -4.42
CA ALA A 327 12.80 10.13 -4.58
C ALA A 327 13.61 10.00 -3.28
N THR A 328 12.92 9.96 -2.14
CA THR A 328 13.51 9.79 -0.82
C THR A 328 13.28 8.38 -0.30
N SER A 329 14.34 7.64 -0.04
CA SER A 329 14.22 6.32 0.60
C SER A 329 13.90 6.47 2.09
N PHE A 330 12.82 5.84 2.53
CA PHE A 330 12.39 5.86 3.93
C PHE A 330 11.73 4.55 4.36
N ARG A 331 11.62 4.34 5.66
CA ARG A 331 10.88 3.22 6.28
C ARG A 331 9.75 3.76 7.13
N LEU A 332 8.60 3.08 7.07
CA LEU A 332 7.45 3.40 7.91
C LEU A 332 7.44 2.54 9.16
N ARG A 333 7.24 3.20 10.29
CA ARG A 333 7.18 2.60 11.61
C ARG A 333 6.07 3.27 12.44
N HIS A 334 5.76 2.74 13.61
CA HIS A 334 4.96 3.43 14.62
C HIS A 334 5.72 3.54 15.93
N PHE A 335 5.32 4.48 16.76
CA PHE A 335 5.90 4.64 18.08
C PHE A 335 4.81 4.48 19.15
N ARG A 336 5.14 3.70 20.18
CA ARG A 336 4.34 3.57 21.40
C ARG A 336 5.23 3.29 22.60
N THR A 337 4.93 3.94 23.72
CA THR A 337 5.55 3.65 25.01
C THR A 337 4.64 2.79 25.88
N ARG A 338 5.18 2.19 26.92
CA ARG A 338 4.40 1.37 27.88
C ARG A 338 3.40 2.18 28.68
N ASP A 339 3.66 3.48 28.87
CA ASP A 339 2.76 4.45 29.54
C ASP A 339 1.72 5.05 28.61
N GLY A 340 1.64 4.58 27.36
CA GLY A 340 0.57 4.87 26.43
C GLY A 340 0.80 6.08 25.51
N ALA A 341 1.95 6.74 25.54
CA ALA A 341 2.26 7.79 24.56
C ALA A 341 2.48 7.17 23.18
N THR A 342 1.90 7.74 22.13
CA THR A 342 1.93 7.20 20.78
C THR A 342 2.27 8.26 19.74
N VAL A 343 2.89 7.82 18.63
CA VAL A 343 2.91 8.52 17.33
C VAL A 343 2.45 7.50 16.29
N GLY A 344 1.43 7.85 15.52
CA GLY A 344 0.76 6.94 14.57
C GLY A 344 1.72 6.40 13.54
N VAL A 345 2.51 7.28 12.91
CA VAL A 345 3.54 6.92 11.90
C VAL A 345 4.85 7.64 12.20
N VAL A 346 5.94 6.90 12.22
CA VAL A 346 7.31 7.40 12.24
C VAL A 346 7.94 7.07 10.91
N VAL A 347 8.31 8.09 10.15
CA VAL A 347 9.04 7.95 8.90
C VAL A 347 10.52 8.05 9.22
N GLU A 348 11.24 6.95 9.07
CA GLU A 348 12.66 6.83 9.34
C GLU A 348 13.44 6.93 8.02
N LEU A 349 14.28 7.95 7.87
CA LEU A 349 15.14 8.16 6.72
C LEU A 349 16.40 7.30 6.80
N VAL A 350 17.08 7.12 5.69
CA VAL A 350 18.32 6.31 5.61
C VAL A 350 19.42 6.86 6.50
N ASP A 351 19.47 8.18 6.68
CA ASP A 351 20.46 8.85 7.55
C ASP A 351 20.09 8.86 9.05
N GLY A 352 18.99 8.21 9.42
CA GLY A 352 18.50 8.10 10.79
C GLY A 352 17.67 9.29 11.26
N ARG A 353 17.46 10.32 10.44
CA ARG A 353 16.49 11.39 10.73
C ARG A 353 15.06 10.86 10.64
N VAL A 354 14.13 11.51 11.33
CA VAL A 354 12.75 11.07 11.38
C VAL A 354 11.75 12.21 11.14
N VAL A 355 10.66 11.88 10.46
CA VAL A 355 9.43 12.68 10.43
C VAL A 355 8.38 11.97 11.27
N LEU A 356 7.76 12.67 12.20
CA LEU A 356 6.72 12.16 13.08
C LEU A 356 5.35 12.59 12.54
N ILE A 357 4.45 11.63 12.30
CA ILE A 357 3.13 11.90 11.74
C ILE A 357 2.06 11.31 12.67
N ASP A 358 1.07 12.11 13.03
CA ASP A 358 -0.13 11.65 13.70
C ASP A 358 -1.38 12.15 12.96
N VAL A 359 -2.54 11.59 13.27
CA VAL A 359 -3.79 11.93 12.61
C VAL A 359 -4.87 12.30 13.62
N THR A 360 -5.71 13.26 13.25
CA THR A 360 -6.88 13.61 14.05
C THR A 360 -8.10 13.84 13.17
N THR A 361 -9.26 13.50 13.70
CA THR A 361 -10.56 13.81 13.07
C THR A 361 -11.04 15.22 13.38
N ASN A 362 -10.34 15.93 14.29
CA ASN A 362 -10.61 17.32 14.58
C ASN A 362 -10.25 18.19 13.36
N THR A 363 -11.06 19.17 13.04
CA THR A 363 -10.81 20.14 11.97
C THR A 363 -9.92 21.31 12.39
N GLN A 364 -9.75 21.49 13.70
CA GLN A 364 -8.93 22.53 14.32
C GLN A 364 -8.16 21.94 15.50
N PRO A 365 -7.10 21.15 15.23
CA PRO A 365 -6.27 20.61 16.29
C PRO A 365 -5.54 21.72 17.05
N ALA A 366 -5.16 21.43 18.29
CA ALA A 366 -4.44 22.35 19.16
C ALA A 366 -2.94 21.99 19.27
N ILE A 367 -2.14 22.89 19.84
CA ILE A 367 -0.69 22.67 20.00
C ILE A 367 -0.41 21.50 20.99
N GLU A 368 -1.32 21.24 21.91
CA GLU A 368 -1.26 20.16 22.89
C GLU A 368 -1.24 18.76 22.22
N ASP A 369 -1.80 18.65 21.03
CA ASP A 369 -1.78 17.41 20.25
C ASP A 369 -0.34 16.97 19.86
N PHE A 370 0.64 17.89 19.89
CA PHE A 370 2.05 17.60 19.65
C PHE A 370 2.82 17.07 20.89
N ALA A 371 2.19 16.90 22.03
CA ALA A 371 2.88 16.62 23.30
C ALA A 371 3.83 15.41 23.24
N THR A 372 3.45 14.33 22.56
CA THR A 372 4.30 13.15 22.39
C THR A 372 5.50 13.45 21.46
N MET A 373 5.25 14.14 20.34
CA MET A 373 6.29 14.52 19.39
C MET A 373 7.30 15.48 20.01
N GLU A 374 6.84 16.38 20.87
CA GLU A 374 7.66 17.31 21.63
C GLU A 374 8.64 16.57 22.56
N ARG A 375 8.15 15.55 23.30
CA ARG A 375 9.02 14.69 24.13
C ARG A 375 10.06 13.97 23.31
N LEU A 376 9.69 13.48 22.12
CA LEU A 376 10.63 12.83 21.21
C LEU A 376 11.67 13.81 20.68
N ARG A 377 11.27 15.04 20.29
CA ARG A 377 12.19 16.09 19.86
C ARG A 377 13.17 16.47 20.95
N GLN A 378 12.72 16.57 22.22
CA GLN A 378 13.60 16.84 23.37
C GLN A 378 14.63 15.73 23.59
N ALA A 379 14.25 14.46 23.36
CA ALA A 379 15.11 13.31 23.55
C ALA A 379 16.12 13.08 22.39
N LEU A 380 15.74 13.41 21.17
CA LEU A 380 16.45 13.08 19.93
C LEU A 380 17.10 14.28 19.24
N GLY A 381 16.77 15.50 19.70
CA GLY A 381 17.32 16.72 19.10
C GLY A 381 16.96 16.84 17.63
N ASP A 382 17.95 17.20 16.82
CA ASP A 382 17.80 17.47 15.38
C ASP A 382 17.51 16.23 14.50
N GLN A 383 17.53 15.03 15.09
CA GLN A 383 17.08 13.83 14.37
C GLN A 383 15.58 13.91 14.01
N VAL A 384 14.74 14.58 14.83
CA VAL A 384 13.35 14.84 14.49
C VAL A 384 13.26 16.09 13.63
N ILE A 385 13.17 15.95 12.31
CA ILE A 385 13.18 17.07 11.38
C ILE A 385 11.79 17.72 11.21
N ALA A 386 10.72 16.94 11.37
CA ALA A 386 9.36 17.46 11.32
C ALA A 386 8.40 16.65 12.20
N GLY A 387 7.45 17.34 12.83
CA GLY A 387 6.27 16.78 13.46
C GLY A 387 5.03 17.27 12.74
N VAL A 388 4.23 16.35 12.21
CA VAL A 388 3.07 16.64 11.39
C VAL A 388 1.82 16.05 12.03
N ILE A 389 0.78 16.84 12.22
CA ILE A 389 -0.55 16.35 12.52
C ILE A 389 -1.42 16.57 11.30
N LEU A 390 -1.87 15.47 10.70
CA LEU A 390 -2.80 15.47 9.58
C LEU A 390 -4.23 15.50 10.09
N HIS A 391 -5.05 16.42 9.57
CA HIS A 391 -6.41 16.64 10.03
C HIS A 391 -7.41 16.76 8.88
N THR A 392 -8.70 16.65 9.19
CA THR A 392 -9.79 16.70 8.19
C THR A 392 -10.27 18.11 7.86
N GLY A 393 -9.62 19.15 8.38
CA GLY A 393 -9.88 20.55 8.04
C GLY A 393 -9.20 21.00 6.75
N MET A 394 -9.40 22.25 6.36
CA MET A 394 -8.91 22.80 5.08
C MET A 394 -7.69 23.74 5.22
N HIS A 395 -7.33 24.13 6.44
CA HIS A 395 -6.30 25.14 6.66
C HIS A 395 -5.08 24.56 7.33
N SER A 396 -3.91 24.85 6.76
CA SER A 396 -2.63 24.54 7.40
C SER A 396 -2.29 25.55 8.47
N ARG A 397 -1.53 25.13 9.45
CA ARG A 397 -0.94 25.99 10.48
C ARG A 397 0.44 25.48 10.85
N ARG A 398 1.39 26.41 11.00
CA ARG A 398 2.70 26.14 11.58
C ARG A 398 2.74 26.68 12.99
N TYR A 399 3.13 25.85 13.95
CA TYR A 399 3.30 26.31 15.35
C TYR A 399 4.76 26.65 15.65
N ARG A 400 5.69 25.79 15.24
CA ARG A 400 7.14 25.97 15.39
C ARG A 400 7.83 25.61 14.08
N ASP A 401 9.12 25.80 14.00
CA ASP A 401 9.90 25.54 12.78
C ASP A 401 9.82 24.11 12.28
N TRP A 402 9.47 23.17 13.13
CA TRP A 402 9.34 21.74 12.84
C TRP A 402 7.93 21.17 13.09
N GLN A 403 6.96 21.95 13.53
CA GLN A 403 5.60 21.51 13.87
C GLN A 403 4.56 22.04 12.90
N TYR A 404 3.88 21.14 12.21
CA TYR A 404 2.93 21.46 11.15
C TYR A 404 1.58 20.81 11.40
N LEU A 405 0.51 21.58 11.38
CA LEU A 405 -0.85 21.11 11.20
C LEU A 405 -1.20 21.22 9.72
N LEU A 406 -1.50 20.10 9.09
CA LEU A 406 -1.77 20.07 7.67
C LEU A 406 -3.08 19.35 7.36
N PRO A 407 -3.88 19.83 6.39
CA PRO A 407 -4.96 19.03 5.84
C PRO A 407 -4.44 17.67 5.36
N ILE A 408 -5.21 16.61 5.57
CA ILE A 408 -4.81 15.27 5.10
C ILE A 408 -4.62 15.21 3.59
N THR A 409 -5.27 16.10 2.84
CA THR A 409 -5.10 16.23 1.38
C THR A 409 -3.68 16.63 0.98
N THR A 410 -2.89 17.21 1.89
CA THR A 410 -1.48 17.52 1.65
C THR A 410 -0.66 16.27 1.33
N LEU A 411 -1.14 15.06 1.63
CA LEU A 411 -0.50 13.82 1.18
C LEU A 411 -0.41 13.70 -0.36
N TRP A 412 -1.26 14.42 -1.10
CA TRP A 412 -1.29 14.40 -2.57
C TRP A 412 -1.56 15.77 -3.21
N GLU A 413 -1.93 16.79 -2.43
CA GLU A 413 -2.19 18.18 -2.86
C GLU A 413 -1.31 19.13 -2.05
N HIS A 414 -0.04 19.26 -2.38
CA HIS A 414 0.88 20.09 -1.61
C HIS A 414 1.50 21.24 -2.41
N ARG A 415 0.85 21.67 -3.49
CA ARG A 415 1.18 22.83 -4.31
C ARG A 415 0.58 24.11 -3.76
#